data_f4514a17d5f3f47284406597d28cc7a2
#
_entry.id   f4514a17d5f3f47284406597d28cc7a2
#
_cell.length_a   1.000
_cell.length_b   1.000
_cell.length_c   1.000
_cell.angle_alpha   90.00
_cell.angle_beta   90.00
_cell.angle_gamma   90.00
#
_symmetry.space_group_name_H-M   'P 1'
#
loop_
_entity.id
_entity.type
_entity.pdbx_description
1 polymer ?
#
loop_
_entity_poly.entity_id
_entity_poly.type
_entity_poly.pdbx_seq_one_letter_code
_entity_poly.pdbx_strand_id
1 'polypeptide(L)'
;MINPELQQYVEREILPRYDHHDAAHRRDHVLTVIGQSLAIARQLRQQGVDIDEDMAYAIAAYHDTGLCEGRDHHHEVSARIIRQDMELRRWFSPEQIEVMAQAAHDHRASSGHAPRTLYGRIVAEADRVIVPETIVRRTIQYGLDHYPTLDREQHYERTVQHLREKYGEGGYLRLWFDDSPNAARLTRLRQLIASPAQLRPLFDRLFAELK
;
A
#
# COMPACT_ATOMS: atom_id res chain seq x y z
N MET A 1 12.30 19.42 3.48
CA MET A 1 13.46 18.49 3.33
C MET A 1 13.43 17.59 4.55
N ILE A 2 13.54 16.27 4.38
CA ILE A 2 13.52 15.33 5.51
C ILE A 2 14.74 15.53 6.38
N ASN A 3 14.56 15.41 7.70
CA ASN A 3 15.65 15.49 8.67
C ASN A 3 16.73 14.45 8.34
N PRO A 4 17.99 14.86 8.13
CA PRO A 4 19.05 13.94 7.69
C PRO A 4 19.38 12.84 8.71
N GLU A 5 19.29 13.10 10.01
CA GLU A 5 19.56 12.10 11.05
C GLU A 5 18.44 11.04 11.09
N LEU A 6 17.17 11.46 10.94
CA LEU A 6 16.03 10.57 10.82
C LEU A 6 16.17 9.69 9.58
N GLN A 7 16.53 10.28 8.43
CA GLN A 7 16.74 9.54 7.20
C GLN A 7 17.83 8.48 7.36
N GLN A 8 18.98 8.87 7.92
CA GLN A 8 20.10 7.94 8.17
C GLN A 8 19.69 6.79 9.12
N TYR A 9 18.91 7.10 10.15
CA TYR A 9 18.40 6.10 11.08
C TYR A 9 17.48 5.09 10.35
N VAL A 10 16.53 5.59 9.59
CA VAL A 10 15.58 4.74 8.81
C VAL A 10 16.33 3.86 7.81
N GLU A 11 17.29 4.40 7.09
CA GLU A 11 18.09 3.66 6.11
C GLU A 11 18.92 2.53 6.76
N ARG A 12 19.44 2.76 7.96
CA ARG A 12 20.30 1.82 8.67
C ARG A 12 19.51 0.77 9.46
N GLU A 13 18.41 1.14 10.13
CA GLU A 13 17.74 0.29 11.12
C GLU A 13 16.37 -0.24 10.66
N ILE A 14 15.69 0.48 9.77
CA ILE A 14 14.31 0.13 9.40
C ILE A 14 14.25 -0.53 8.02
N LEU A 15 14.83 0.09 6.99
CA LEU A 15 14.78 -0.47 5.64
C LEU A 15 15.39 -1.88 5.51
N PRO A 16 16.47 -2.26 6.22
CA PRO A 16 16.97 -3.63 6.15
C PRO A 16 16.00 -4.71 6.63
N ARG A 17 15.01 -4.36 7.48
CA ARG A 17 13.98 -5.30 7.95
C ARG A 17 13.14 -5.86 6.80
N TYR A 18 13.03 -5.12 5.70
CA TYR A 18 12.27 -5.51 4.52
C TYR A 18 12.99 -6.48 3.57
N ASP A 19 14.29 -6.67 3.74
CA ASP A 19 15.09 -7.54 2.86
C ASP A 19 14.70 -9.02 2.97
N HIS A 20 14.02 -9.40 4.05
CA HIS A 20 13.56 -10.75 4.34
C HIS A 20 12.07 -10.99 4.07
N HIS A 21 11.33 -9.96 3.61
CA HIS A 21 9.91 -10.10 3.28
C HIS A 21 9.69 -10.72 1.90
N ASP A 22 8.44 -11.11 1.61
CA ASP A 22 8.06 -11.61 0.29
C ASP A 22 8.28 -10.56 -0.82
N ALA A 23 8.28 -11.01 -2.08
CA ALA A 23 8.59 -10.16 -3.24
C ALA A 23 7.67 -8.92 -3.37
N ALA A 24 6.49 -8.94 -2.75
CA ALA A 24 5.52 -7.84 -2.82
C ALA A 24 5.77 -6.73 -1.78
N HIS A 25 6.55 -7.04 -0.72
CA HIS A 25 6.77 -6.17 0.44
C HIS A 25 8.25 -5.95 0.73
N ARG A 26 9.10 -6.02 -0.30
CA ARG A 26 10.53 -5.74 -0.19
C ARG A 26 10.82 -4.24 -0.13
N ARG A 27 12.08 -3.91 0.05
CA ARG A 27 12.60 -2.53 0.18
C ARG A 27 12.15 -1.60 -0.95
N ASP A 28 12.06 -2.06 -2.19
CA ASP A 28 11.60 -1.29 -3.34
C ASP A 28 10.14 -0.85 -3.21
N HIS A 29 9.27 -1.72 -2.65
CA HIS A 29 7.89 -1.35 -2.31
C HIS A 29 7.86 -0.22 -1.27
N VAL A 30 8.59 -0.38 -0.17
CA VAL A 30 8.62 0.64 0.90
C VAL A 30 9.17 1.97 0.39
N LEU A 31 10.23 1.98 -0.41
CA LEU A 31 10.75 3.19 -1.03
C LEU A 31 9.71 3.85 -1.96
N THR A 32 8.91 3.05 -2.65
CA THR A 32 7.79 3.56 -3.46
C THR A 32 6.72 4.22 -2.57
N VAL A 33 6.34 3.58 -1.46
CA VAL A 33 5.37 4.13 -0.51
C VAL A 33 5.88 5.41 0.13
N ILE A 34 7.16 5.48 0.52
CA ILE A 34 7.81 6.69 1.02
C ILE A 34 7.70 7.82 -0.01
N GLY A 35 8.10 7.57 -1.26
CA GLY A 35 8.05 8.57 -2.32
C GLY A 35 6.63 9.10 -2.57
N GLN A 36 5.64 8.20 -2.61
CA GLN A 36 4.24 8.60 -2.79
C GLN A 36 3.67 9.33 -1.58
N SER A 37 3.97 8.90 -0.35
CA SER A 37 3.55 9.59 0.88
C SER A 37 4.08 11.01 0.93
N LEU A 38 5.35 11.21 0.60
CA LEU A 38 5.95 12.55 0.55
C LEU A 38 5.36 13.42 -0.57
N ALA A 39 5.04 12.85 -1.72
CA ALA A 39 4.39 13.58 -2.81
C ALA A 39 3.01 14.09 -2.38
N ILE A 40 2.19 13.25 -1.74
CA ILE A 40 0.87 13.63 -1.22
C ILE A 40 1.03 14.67 -0.09
N ALA A 41 1.95 14.46 0.85
CA ALA A 41 2.20 15.40 1.95
C ALA A 41 2.59 16.81 1.44
N ARG A 42 3.46 16.88 0.43
CA ARG A 42 3.88 18.17 -0.20
C ARG A 42 2.72 18.85 -0.94
N GLN A 43 1.90 18.09 -1.64
CA GLN A 43 0.72 18.62 -2.30
C GLN A 43 -0.27 19.21 -1.28
N LEU A 44 -0.54 18.52 -0.18
CA LEU A 44 -1.37 19.03 0.90
C LEU A 44 -0.81 20.31 1.54
N ARG A 45 0.51 20.36 1.75
CA ARG A 45 1.17 21.60 2.25
C ARG A 45 1.01 22.78 1.28
N GLN A 46 1.10 22.53 -0.02
CA GLN A 46 0.85 23.57 -1.03
C GLN A 46 -0.60 24.09 -1.00
N GLN A 47 -1.53 23.25 -0.56
CA GLN A 47 -2.94 23.60 -0.34
C GLN A 47 -3.19 24.26 1.03
N GLY A 48 -2.13 24.51 1.82
CA GLY A 48 -2.23 25.18 3.12
C GLY A 48 -2.51 24.25 4.31
N VAL A 49 -2.46 22.92 4.09
CA VAL A 49 -2.62 21.96 5.19
C VAL A 49 -1.31 21.84 5.96
N ASP A 50 -1.40 21.89 7.28
CA ASP A 50 -0.23 21.68 8.16
C ASP A 50 0.12 20.19 8.21
N ILE A 51 1.22 19.83 7.55
CA ILE A 51 1.76 18.46 7.46
C ILE A 51 3.24 18.46 7.77
N ASP A 52 3.62 17.63 8.71
CA ASP A 52 5.01 17.28 9.00
C ASP A 52 5.49 16.20 8.03
N GLU A 53 6.42 16.55 7.12
CA GLU A 53 6.98 15.61 6.13
C GLU A 53 7.82 14.53 6.80
N ASP A 54 8.48 14.81 7.95
CA ASP A 54 9.27 13.83 8.69
C ASP A 54 8.36 12.74 9.28
N MET A 55 7.19 13.11 9.79
CA MET A 55 6.18 12.14 10.22
C MET A 55 5.69 11.28 9.05
N ALA A 56 5.34 11.91 7.91
CA ALA A 56 4.86 11.17 6.73
C ALA A 56 5.92 10.19 6.21
N TYR A 57 7.20 10.60 6.20
CA TYR A 57 8.34 9.77 5.85
C TYR A 57 8.50 8.57 6.80
N ALA A 58 8.52 8.82 8.10
CA ALA A 58 8.71 7.77 9.10
C ALA A 58 7.54 6.77 9.09
N ILE A 59 6.27 7.23 9.02
CA ILE A 59 5.12 6.35 8.94
C ILE A 59 5.21 5.42 7.73
N ALA A 60 5.54 5.97 6.55
CA ALA A 60 5.71 5.19 5.34
C ALA A 60 6.84 4.16 5.45
N ALA A 61 7.94 4.51 6.14
CA ALA A 61 9.04 3.58 6.36
C ALA A 61 8.68 2.42 7.32
N TYR A 62 7.76 2.64 8.26
CA TYR A 62 7.40 1.66 9.29
C TYR A 62 6.13 0.86 8.98
N HIS A 63 5.30 1.25 8.00
CA HIS A 63 3.92 0.77 7.86
C HIS A 63 3.79 -0.76 7.83
N ASP A 64 4.75 -1.44 7.22
CA ASP A 64 4.77 -2.90 7.03
C ASP A 64 5.85 -3.62 7.84
N THR A 65 6.55 -2.95 8.76
CA THR A 65 7.59 -3.59 9.60
C THR A 65 7.05 -4.77 10.41
N GLY A 66 5.75 -4.78 10.70
CA GLY A 66 5.07 -5.85 11.43
C GLY A 66 4.90 -7.16 10.66
N LEU A 67 5.21 -7.20 9.37
CA LEU A 67 5.22 -8.43 8.57
C LEU A 67 6.19 -9.48 9.11
N CYS A 68 7.17 -9.09 9.94
CA CYS A 68 8.07 -10.02 10.64
C CYS A 68 7.33 -11.00 11.57
N GLU A 69 6.11 -10.69 12.02
CA GLU A 69 5.26 -11.58 12.84
C GLU A 69 4.09 -12.18 12.04
N GLY A 70 4.08 -12.02 10.71
CA GLY A 70 3.07 -12.58 9.82
C GLY A 70 2.09 -11.54 9.26
N ARG A 71 1.33 -11.96 8.25
CA ARG A 71 0.51 -11.04 7.43
C ARG A 71 -0.80 -10.60 8.08
N ASP A 72 -1.40 -11.44 8.91
CA ASP A 72 -2.78 -11.19 9.38
C ASP A 72 -2.88 -9.98 10.30
N HIS A 73 -1.91 -9.78 11.18
CA HIS A 73 -1.88 -8.72 12.18
C HIS A 73 -0.71 -7.73 11.98
N HIS A 74 -0.06 -7.70 10.81
CA HIS A 74 1.13 -6.87 10.58
C HIS A 74 0.89 -5.39 10.90
N HIS A 75 -0.30 -4.86 10.66
CA HIS A 75 -0.66 -3.47 10.94
C HIS A 75 -0.68 -3.15 12.44
N GLU A 76 -1.16 -4.08 13.28
CA GLU A 76 -1.13 -3.95 14.74
C GLU A 76 0.32 -4.03 15.25
N VAL A 77 1.09 -4.95 14.67
CA VAL A 77 2.50 -5.14 15.02
C VAL A 77 3.33 -3.94 14.59
N SER A 78 3.12 -3.39 13.39
CA SER A 78 3.79 -2.15 12.94
C SER A 78 3.50 -0.98 13.88
N ALA A 79 2.26 -0.82 14.30
CA ALA A 79 1.88 0.21 15.27
C ALA A 79 2.57 0.00 16.64
N ARG A 80 2.70 -1.24 17.09
CA ARG A 80 3.43 -1.58 18.32
C ARG A 80 4.92 -1.27 18.17
N ILE A 81 5.55 -1.62 17.06
CA ILE A 81 6.96 -1.34 16.78
C ILE A 81 7.21 0.16 16.85
N ILE A 82 6.37 1.00 16.23
CA ILE A 82 6.50 2.46 16.30
C ILE A 82 6.45 2.96 17.75
N ARG A 83 5.49 2.48 18.57
CA ARG A 83 5.38 2.91 19.98
C ARG A 83 6.57 2.50 20.83
N GLN A 84 7.20 1.38 20.51
CA GLN A 84 8.32 0.82 21.27
C GLN A 84 9.67 1.37 20.83
N ASP A 85 9.76 1.99 19.67
CA ASP A 85 11.00 2.54 19.17
C ASP A 85 11.37 3.85 19.89
N MET A 86 12.27 3.74 20.84
CA MET A 86 12.69 4.86 21.67
C MET A 86 13.49 5.92 20.90
N GLU A 87 14.15 5.54 19.79
CA GLU A 87 14.91 6.49 18.95
C GLU A 87 14.01 7.52 18.28
N LEU A 88 12.75 7.18 17.97
CA LEU A 88 11.80 8.12 17.39
C LEU A 88 11.54 9.34 18.28
N ARG A 89 11.74 9.22 19.59
CA ARG A 89 11.62 10.35 20.55
C ARG A 89 12.67 11.45 20.37
N ARG A 90 13.68 11.20 19.57
CA ARG A 90 14.67 12.23 19.20
C ARG A 90 14.07 13.30 18.25
N TRP A 91 13.04 12.92 17.50
CA TRP A 91 12.44 13.75 16.44
C TRP A 91 10.95 14.05 16.68
N PHE A 92 10.25 13.20 17.44
CA PHE A 92 8.81 13.26 17.60
C PHE A 92 8.37 13.23 19.05
N SER A 93 7.33 14.01 19.37
CA SER A 93 6.69 13.98 20.69
C SER A 93 5.93 12.64 20.90
N PRO A 94 5.61 12.28 22.16
CA PRO A 94 4.78 11.10 22.43
C PRO A 94 3.43 11.11 21.68
N GLU A 95 2.81 12.29 21.53
CA GLU A 95 1.54 12.46 20.81
C GLU A 95 1.71 12.23 19.31
N GLN A 96 2.81 12.72 18.72
CA GLN A 96 3.15 12.46 17.31
C GLN A 96 3.42 10.96 17.07
N ILE A 97 4.15 10.31 17.97
CA ILE A 97 4.41 8.85 17.88
C ILE A 97 3.08 8.07 17.94
N GLU A 98 2.12 8.48 18.77
CA GLU A 98 0.80 7.83 18.80
C GLU A 98 0.04 8.03 17.48
N VAL A 99 0.07 9.22 16.90
CA VAL A 99 -0.52 9.50 15.58
C VAL A 99 0.15 8.64 14.49
N MET A 100 1.48 8.49 14.54
CA MET A 100 2.23 7.64 13.61
C MET A 100 1.84 6.16 13.74
N ALA A 101 1.71 5.67 14.97
CA ALA A 101 1.29 4.30 15.25
C ALA A 101 -0.14 4.03 14.76
N GLN A 102 -1.07 4.97 14.99
CA GLN A 102 -2.44 4.88 14.45
C GLN A 102 -2.46 4.88 12.93
N ALA A 103 -1.62 5.69 12.29
CA ALA A 103 -1.54 5.75 10.84
C ALA A 103 -1.05 4.41 10.25
N ALA A 104 0.01 3.82 10.83
CA ALA A 104 0.49 2.50 10.44
C ALA A 104 -0.55 1.39 10.71
N HIS A 105 -1.31 1.47 11.80
CA HIS A 105 -2.41 0.54 12.08
C HIS A 105 -3.52 0.61 11.01
N ASP A 106 -3.85 1.79 10.53
CA ASP A 106 -5.04 2.03 9.71
C ASP A 106 -4.76 1.92 8.19
N HIS A 107 -3.53 1.60 7.75
CA HIS A 107 -3.16 1.65 6.33
C HIS A 107 -3.83 0.57 5.45
N ARG A 108 -4.27 -0.55 6.01
CA ARG A 108 -4.80 -1.68 5.25
C ARG A 108 -6.05 -1.32 4.44
N ALA A 109 -6.08 -1.74 3.16
CA ALA A 109 -7.24 -1.56 2.29
C ALA A 109 -8.48 -2.34 2.77
N SER A 110 -8.29 -3.43 3.51
CA SER A 110 -9.35 -4.28 4.07
C SER A 110 -9.79 -3.87 5.47
N SER A 111 -9.30 -2.74 6.01
CA SER A 111 -9.81 -2.20 7.27
C SER A 111 -11.30 -1.90 7.18
N GLY A 112 -12.06 -2.30 8.20
CA GLY A 112 -13.50 -2.05 8.28
C GLY A 112 -13.87 -0.58 8.54
N HIS A 113 -12.89 0.30 8.73
CA HIS A 113 -13.09 1.73 9.01
C HIS A 113 -12.12 2.61 8.23
N ALA A 114 -12.46 3.88 8.07
CA ALA A 114 -11.58 4.87 7.48
C ALA A 114 -10.36 5.12 8.41
N PRO A 115 -9.17 5.45 7.84
CA PRO A 115 -8.05 5.88 8.65
C PRO A 115 -8.40 7.07 9.53
N ARG A 116 -8.08 6.96 10.83
CA ARG A 116 -8.44 7.95 11.87
C ARG A 116 -7.75 9.28 11.69
N THR A 117 -6.54 9.26 11.13
CA THR A 117 -5.71 10.46 10.98
C THR A 117 -5.47 10.80 9.51
N LEU A 118 -5.13 12.05 9.23
CA LEU A 118 -4.72 12.45 7.89
C LEU A 118 -3.46 11.70 7.43
N TYR A 119 -2.52 11.45 8.33
CA TYR A 119 -1.34 10.62 8.04
C TYR A 119 -1.70 9.18 7.69
N GLY A 120 -2.70 8.60 8.36
CA GLY A 120 -3.25 7.28 8.02
C GLY A 120 -3.83 7.25 6.60
N ARG A 121 -4.53 8.32 6.18
CA ARG A 121 -5.02 8.44 4.80
C ARG A 121 -3.88 8.56 3.79
N ILE A 122 -2.83 9.33 4.12
CA ILE A 122 -1.65 9.50 3.26
C ILE A 122 -0.97 8.14 3.03
N VAL A 123 -0.61 7.41 4.09
CA VAL A 123 0.09 6.13 3.93
C VAL A 123 -0.81 5.07 3.30
N ALA A 124 -2.09 5.01 3.67
CA ALA A 124 -3.06 4.10 3.06
C ALA A 124 -3.25 4.37 1.56
N GLU A 125 -3.25 5.63 1.12
CA GLU A 125 -3.29 5.99 -0.31
C GLU A 125 -1.99 5.62 -1.01
N ALA A 126 -0.84 5.94 -0.39
CA ALA A 126 0.49 5.68 -0.94
C ALA A 126 0.78 4.19 -1.11
N ASP A 127 0.32 3.34 -0.18
CA ASP A 127 0.47 1.89 -0.25
C ASP A 127 -0.35 1.25 -1.38
N ARG A 128 -1.37 1.94 -1.88
CA ARG A 128 -2.18 1.47 -3.00
C ARG A 128 -1.50 1.71 -4.35
N VAL A 129 -0.50 0.90 -4.67
CA VAL A 129 0.17 0.97 -5.97
C VAL A 129 -0.75 0.40 -7.05
N ILE A 130 -1.53 1.29 -7.70
CA ILE A 130 -2.49 0.91 -8.74
C ILE A 130 -1.80 0.94 -10.11
N VAL A 131 -1.31 -0.22 -10.56
CA VAL A 131 -0.84 -0.45 -11.92
C VAL A 131 -1.70 -1.56 -12.52
N PRO A 132 -2.60 -1.29 -13.50
CA PRO A 132 -3.60 -2.25 -13.96
C PRO A 132 -3.02 -3.61 -14.34
N GLU A 133 -1.97 -3.64 -15.16
CA GLU A 133 -1.34 -4.90 -15.58
C GLU A 133 -0.74 -5.68 -14.39
N THR A 134 -0.04 -4.99 -13.49
CA THR A 134 0.52 -5.62 -12.29
C THR A 134 -0.56 -6.20 -11.38
N ILE A 135 -1.70 -5.51 -11.24
CA ILE A 135 -2.84 -5.98 -10.46
C ILE A 135 -3.43 -7.25 -11.07
N VAL A 136 -3.67 -7.26 -12.39
CA VAL A 136 -4.18 -8.45 -13.08
C VAL A 136 -3.18 -9.61 -12.95
N ARG A 137 -1.89 -9.38 -13.17
CA ARG A 137 -0.81 -10.37 -13.03
C ARG A 137 -0.78 -10.99 -11.63
N ARG A 138 -0.78 -10.17 -10.58
CA ARG A 138 -0.79 -10.65 -9.18
C ARG A 138 -2.05 -11.43 -8.85
N THR A 139 -3.21 -11.05 -9.39
CA THR A 139 -4.47 -11.76 -9.18
C THR A 139 -4.45 -13.14 -9.83
N ILE A 140 -3.85 -13.25 -11.04
CA ILE A 140 -3.67 -14.53 -11.73
C ILE A 140 -2.68 -15.41 -10.95
N GLN A 141 -1.51 -14.87 -10.59
CA GLN A 141 -0.48 -15.60 -9.83
C GLN A 141 -1.05 -16.16 -8.53
N TYR A 142 -1.75 -15.34 -7.74
CA TYR A 142 -2.43 -15.81 -6.55
C TYR A 142 -3.40 -16.98 -6.84
N GLY A 143 -4.13 -16.89 -7.96
CA GLY A 143 -5.02 -17.97 -8.40
C GLY A 143 -4.28 -19.28 -8.69
N LEU A 144 -3.18 -19.20 -9.45
CA LEU A 144 -2.36 -20.36 -9.79
C LEU A 144 -1.75 -21.01 -8.54
N ASP A 145 -1.30 -20.20 -7.59
CA ASP A 145 -0.65 -20.69 -6.35
C ASP A 145 -1.65 -21.35 -5.37
N HIS A 146 -2.88 -20.81 -5.27
CA HIS A 146 -3.84 -21.24 -4.24
C HIS A 146 -4.97 -22.12 -4.76
N TYR A 147 -5.20 -22.13 -6.08
CA TYR A 147 -6.25 -22.91 -6.74
C TYR A 147 -5.71 -23.69 -7.95
N PRO A 148 -4.70 -24.55 -7.77
CA PRO A 148 -3.98 -25.21 -8.88
C PRO A 148 -4.83 -26.16 -9.72
N THR A 149 -6.01 -26.54 -9.23
CA THR A 149 -6.95 -27.44 -9.93
C THR A 149 -7.89 -26.73 -10.88
N LEU A 150 -7.96 -25.39 -10.84
CA LEU A 150 -8.81 -24.63 -11.75
C LEU A 150 -8.25 -24.66 -13.17
N ASP A 151 -9.15 -24.76 -14.15
CA ASP A 151 -8.80 -24.56 -15.55
C ASP A 151 -8.63 -23.07 -15.90
N ARG A 152 -8.26 -22.79 -17.15
CA ARG A 152 -8.01 -21.39 -17.58
C ARG A 152 -9.23 -20.51 -17.50
N GLU A 153 -10.43 -21.03 -17.84
CA GLU A 153 -11.66 -20.25 -17.81
C GLU A 153 -12.08 -19.95 -16.37
N GLN A 154 -12.01 -20.93 -15.50
CA GLN A 154 -12.27 -20.75 -14.06
C GLN A 154 -11.31 -19.74 -13.43
N HIS A 155 -10.02 -19.72 -13.82
CA HIS A 155 -9.08 -18.70 -13.41
C HIS A 155 -9.45 -17.30 -13.93
N TYR A 156 -9.96 -17.20 -15.16
CA TYR A 156 -10.46 -15.94 -15.70
C TYR A 156 -11.67 -15.41 -14.93
N GLU A 157 -12.68 -16.24 -14.70
CA GLU A 157 -13.88 -15.88 -13.94
C GLU A 157 -13.53 -15.42 -12.52
N ARG A 158 -12.68 -16.18 -11.82
CA ARG A 158 -12.18 -15.82 -10.50
C ARG A 158 -11.42 -14.48 -10.52
N THR A 159 -10.59 -14.26 -11.54
CA THR A 159 -9.86 -13.00 -11.69
C THR A 159 -10.81 -11.83 -11.87
N VAL A 160 -11.79 -11.93 -12.77
CA VAL A 160 -12.81 -10.91 -13.00
C VAL A 160 -13.61 -10.62 -11.72
N GLN A 161 -14.03 -11.66 -11.01
CA GLN A 161 -14.76 -11.51 -9.76
C GLN A 161 -13.94 -10.74 -8.72
N HIS A 162 -12.71 -11.17 -8.45
CA HIS A 162 -11.83 -10.49 -7.48
C HIS A 162 -11.56 -9.03 -7.85
N LEU A 163 -11.31 -8.76 -9.14
CA LEU A 163 -11.08 -7.39 -9.60
C LEU A 163 -12.31 -6.50 -9.38
N ARG A 164 -13.52 -7.02 -9.65
CA ARG A 164 -14.78 -6.29 -9.41
C ARG A 164 -15.03 -6.04 -7.93
N GLU A 165 -14.85 -7.05 -7.09
CA GLU A 165 -15.07 -6.95 -5.64
C GLU A 165 -14.13 -5.94 -4.98
N LYS A 166 -12.89 -5.87 -5.44
CA LYS A 166 -11.89 -4.98 -4.84
C LYS A 166 -11.83 -3.60 -5.49
N TYR A 167 -11.78 -3.54 -6.81
CA TYR A 167 -11.48 -2.31 -7.56
C TYR A 167 -12.65 -1.75 -8.37
N GLY A 168 -13.73 -2.52 -8.57
CA GLY A 168 -14.93 -2.07 -9.29
C GLY A 168 -15.56 -0.81 -8.67
N GLU A 169 -16.58 -0.24 -9.30
CA GLU A 169 -17.24 0.98 -8.80
C GLU A 169 -17.84 0.79 -7.41
N GLY A 170 -18.38 -0.38 -7.10
CA GLY A 170 -18.86 -0.78 -5.77
C GLY A 170 -17.82 -1.50 -4.91
N GLY A 171 -16.58 -1.60 -5.37
CA GLY A 171 -15.53 -2.37 -4.70
C GLY A 171 -15.09 -1.78 -3.35
N TYR A 172 -14.47 -2.62 -2.52
CA TYR A 172 -14.10 -2.20 -1.15
C TYR A 172 -12.86 -1.31 -1.10
N LEU A 173 -12.04 -1.22 -2.19
CA LEU A 173 -10.90 -0.32 -2.21
C LEU A 173 -11.39 1.14 -2.19
N ARG A 174 -10.88 1.91 -1.23
CA ARG A 174 -11.14 3.35 -1.13
C ARG A 174 -9.86 4.12 -1.37
N LEU A 175 -9.96 5.20 -2.11
CA LEU A 175 -8.97 6.26 -2.20
C LEU A 175 -9.37 7.40 -1.28
N TRP A 176 -8.38 8.16 -0.81
CA TRP A 176 -8.59 9.22 0.18
C TRP A 176 -8.34 10.62 -0.38
N PHE A 177 -7.80 10.68 -1.62
CA PHE A 177 -7.48 11.93 -2.30
C PHE A 177 -7.92 11.83 -3.76
N ASP A 178 -8.90 12.65 -4.15
CA ASP A 178 -9.52 12.61 -5.49
C ASP A 178 -8.56 13.05 -6.59
N ASP A 179 -7.55 13.84 -6.27
CA ASP A 179 -6.53 14.36 -7.17
C ASP A 179 -5.21 13.59 -7.11
N SER A 180 -5.20 12.44 -6.43
CA SER A 180 -4.01 11.58 -6.36
C SER A 180 -3.71 10.91 -7.71
N PRO A 181 -2.44 10.55 -7.98
CA PRO A 181 -2.10 9.74 -9.14
C PRO A 181 -2.85 8.39 -9.17
N ASN A 182 -3.24 7.86 -8.01
CA ASN A 182 -4.02 6.64 -7.90
C ASN A 182 -5.47 6.81 -8.38
N ALA A 183 -6.07 7.99 -8.26
CA ALA A 183 -7.43 8.25 -8.74
C ALA A 183 -7.53 8.01 -10.26
N ALA A 184 -6.62 8.61 -11.05
CA ALA A 184 -6.57 8.41 -12.49
C ALA A 184 -6.26 6.94 -12.87
N ARG A 185 -5.38 6.29 -12.14
CA ARG A 185 -5.01 4.88 -12.34
C ARG A 185 -6.17 3.94 -12.02
N LEU A 186 -6.90 4.19 -10.94
CA LEU A 186 -8.10 3.43 -10.57
C LEU A 186 -9.20 3.58 -11.63
N THR A 187 -9.41 4.77 -12.17
CA THR A 187 -10.34 4.99 -13.27
C THR A 187 -9.99 4.13 -14.49
N ARG A 188 -8.71 4.08 -14.88
CA ARG A 188 -8.25 3.22 -15.98
C ARG A 188 -8.44 1.73 -15.68
N LEU A 189 -8.17 1.30 -14.45
CA LEU A 189 -8.38 -0.08 -14.03
C LEU A 189 -9.87 -0.45 -14.07
N ARG A 190 -10.77 0.43 -13.63
CA ARG A 190 -12.22 0.24 -13.72
C ARG A 190 -12.71 0.12 -15.16
N GLN A 191 -12.21 0.95 -16.06
CA GLN A 191 -12.50 0.84 -17.50
C GLN A 191 -12.06 -0.52 -18.06
N LEU A 192 -10.85 -1.00 -17.67
CA LEU A 192 -10.37 -2.32 -18.07
C LEU A 192 -11.27 -3.45 -17.53
N ILE A 193 -11.66 -3.39 -16.26
CA ILE A 193 -12.55 -4.38 -15.61
C ILE A 193 -13.94 -4.40 -16.28
N ALA A 194 -14.44 -3.25 -16.70
CA ALA A 194 -15.74 -3.12 -17.36
C ALA A 194 -15.73 -3.59 -18.82
N SER A 195 -14.55 -3.77 -19.42
CA SER A 195 -14.40 -4.15 -20.84
C SER A 195 -13.85 -5.57 -21.00
N PRO A 196 -14.70 -6.61 -21.15
CA PRO A 196 -14.23 -7.97 -21.43
C PRO A 196 -13.33 -8.05 -22.68
N ALA A 197 -13.59 -7.19 -23.68
CA ALA A 197 -12.79 -7.13 -24.92
C ALA A 197 -11.33 -6.69 -24.67
N GLN A 198 -11.07 -5.93 -23.60
CA GLN A 198 -9.71 -5.50 -23.22
C GLN A 198 -9.12 -6.42 -22.14
N LEU A 199 -9.92 -6.81 -21.16
CA LEU A 199 -9.44 -7.60 -20.02
C LEU A 199 -9.07 -9.02 -20.46
N ARG A 200 -9.86 -9.66 -21.33
CA ARG A 200 -9.62 -11.04 -21.75
C ARG A 200 -8.27 -11.23 -22.45
N PRO A 201 -7.90 -10.45 -23.47
CA PRO A 201 -6.58 -10.59 -24.11
C PRO A 201 -5.42 -10.33 -23.15
N LEU A 202 -5.57 -9.38 -22.23
CA LEU A 202 -4.57 -9.11 -21.19
C LEU A 202 -4.41 -10.31 -20.25
N PHE A 203 -5.53 -10.86 -19.77
CA PHE A 203 -5.53 -12.06 -18.94
C PHE A 203 -4.84 -13.22 -19.67
N ASP A 204 -5.23 -13.50 -20.92
CA ASP A 204 -4.73 -14.62 -21.70
C ASP A 204 -3.21 -14.56 -21.91
N ARG A 205 -2.68 -13.36 -22.20
CA ARG A 205 -1.25 -13.13 -22.30
C ARG A 205 -0.54 -13.37 -20.98
N LEU A 206 -1.01 -12.73 -19.91
CA LEU A 206 -0.39 -12.85 -18.59
C LEU A 206 -0.47 -14.27 -18.03
N PHE A 207 -1.56 -14.97 -18.27
CA PHE A 207 -1.74 -16.35 -17.84
C PHE A 207 -0.74 -17.29 -18.55
N ALA A 208 -0.48 -17.07 -19.84
CA ALA A 208 0.51 -17.83 -20.60
C ALA A 208 1.96 -17.54 -20.16
N GLU A 209 2.25 -16.31 -19.73
CA GLU A 209 3.58 -15.94 -19.20
C GLU A 209 3.86 -16.53 -17.80
N LEU A 210 2.81 -16.85 -17.03
CA LEU A 210 2.91 -17.32 -15.64
C LEU A 210 2.83 -18.85 -15.51
N LYS A 211 2.48 -19.55 -16.56
CA LYS A 211 2.41 -21.03 -16.65
C LYS A 211 3.61 -21.60 -17.35
#